data_0ee16005cccb32ccf6a4a2b91973c5af
#
_entry.id   0ee16005cccb32ccf6a4a2b91973c5af
#
_cell.length_a   1.000
_cell.length_b   1.000
_cell.length_c   1.000
_cell.angle_alpha   90.00
_cell.angle_beta   90.00
_cell.angle_gamma   90.00
#
_symmetry.space_group_name_H-M   'P 1'
#
loop_
_entity.id
_entity.type
_entity.pdbx_description
1 polymer ?
#
loop_
_entity_poly.entity_id
_entity_poly.type
_entity_poly.pdbx_seq_one_letter_code
_entity_poly.pdbx_strand_id
1 'polypeptide(L)'
;MTNQYMTKLYHDLLSNSPQTVTIDIPADMGTGQISQVVTKQGAVVSDWKMNYFSDMNVQGVSCEDYIQLLFCFNDGVSWNIADARQSVSIQKGESCIYRGHGKMEYLCYSGKKDFLFKNIKFPCPNFVTKF
;
A
#
# COMPACT_ATOMS: atom_id res chain seq x y z
N MET A 1 -15.34 -23.90 25.54
CA MET A 1 -14.51 -24.82 24.75
C MET A 1 -13.77 -24.03 23.68
N THR A 2 -12.47 -24.16 23.62
CA THR A 2 -11.63 -23.39 22.69
C THR A 2 -11.62 -24.09 21.32
N ASN A 3 -11.88 -23.35 20.26
CA ASN A 3 -11.76 -23.87 18.91
C ASN A 3 -10.27 -23.98 18.57
N GLN A 4 -9.81 -25.20 18.28
CA GLN A 4 -8.40 -25.46 18.02
C GLN A 4 -7.89 -24.80 16.74
N TYR A 5 -8.72 -24.73 15.70
CA TYR A 5 -8.34 -24.10 14.46
C TYR A 5 -8.13 -22.58 14.65
N MET A 6 -9.06 -21.91 15.29
CA MET A 6 -8.95 -20.48 15.55
C MET A 6 -7.82 -20.16 16.51
N THR A 7 -7.58 -21.01 17.50
CA THR A 7 -6.47 -20.86 18.44
C THR A 7 -5.13 -20.94 17.71
N LYS A 8 -4.98 -21.90 16.80
CA LYS A 8 -3.76 -22.05 16.02
C LYS A 8 -3.55 -20.85 15.09
N LEU A 9 -4.61 -20.42 14.42
CA LEU A 9 -4.54 -19.26 13.55
C LEU A 9 -4.12 -18.01 14.32
N TYR A 10 -4.73 -17.80 15.48
CA TYR A 10 -4.40 -16.67 16.34
C TYR A 10 -2.95 -16.74 16.83
N HIS A 11 -2.52 -17.92 17.23
CA HIS A 11 -1.13 -18.14 17.64
C HIS A 11 -0.14 -17.85 16.52
N ASP A 12 -0.43 -18.28 15.30
CA ASP A 12 0.41 -18.03 14.14
C ASP A 12 0.48 -16.54 13.81
N LEU A 13 -0.62 -15.82 13.95
CA LEU A 13 -0.65 -14.38 13.77
C LEU A 13 0.22 -13.64 14.80
N LEU A 14 0.26 -14.14 16.02
CA LEU A 14 1.04 -13.51 17.09
C LEU A 14 2.50 -13.94 17.10
N SER A 15 2.79 -15.19 16.76
CA SER A 15 4.13 -15.78 16.94
C SER A 15 5.01 -15.66 15.72
N ASN A 16 4.43 -15.72 14.51
CA ASN A 16 5.18 -15.53 13.29
C ASN A 16 5.24 -14.04 13.02
N SER A 17 6.22 -13.38 13.61
CA SER A 17 6.45 -11.97 13.39
C SER A 17 6.51 -11.70 11.90
N PRO A 18 5.49 -11.07 11.31
CA PRO A 18 5.62 -10.60 9.95
C PRO A 18 6.77 -9.62 9.92
N GLN A 19 7.53 -9.63 8.84
CA GLN A 19 8.62 -8.66 8.70
C GLN A 19 7.99 -7.26 8.63
N THR A 20 8.33 -6.45 9.63
CA THR A 20 7.83 -5.07 9.70
C THR A 20 8.98 -4.13 9.39
N VAL A 21 8.76 -3.24 8.45
CA VAL A 21 9.70 -2.17 8.09
C VAL A 21 8.98 -0.84 8.30
N THR A 22 9.64 0.08 8.97
CA THR A 22 9.14 1.45 9.14
C THR A 22 10.18 2.41 8.58
N ILE A 23 9.73 3.31 7.71
CA ILE A 23 10.57 4.32 7.07
C ILE A 23 10.01 5.69 7.43
N ASP A 24 10.86 6.54 7.99
CA ASP A 24 10.49 7.94 8.25
C ASP A 24 10.64 8.76 6.99
N ILE A 25 9.73 9.71 6.78
CA ILE A 25 9.90 10.71 5.74
C ILE A 25 11.12 11.56 6.11
N PRO A 26 12.06 11.79 5.18
CA PRO A 26 13.23 12.63 5.46
C PRO A 26 12.82 14.01 5.98
N ALA A 27 13.50 14.46 7.03
CA ALA A 27 13.13 15.70 7.74
C ALA A 27 13.19 16.95 6.87
N ASP A 28 13.96 16.93 5.81
CA ASP A 28 14.06 18.03 4.84
C ASP A 28 12.93 18.01 3.79
N MET A 29 12.18 16.92 3.70
CA MET A 29 11.11 16.75 2.71
C MET A 29 9.73 16.89 3.33
N GLY A 30 9.55 16.53 4.58
CA GLY A 30 8.25 16.56 5.22
C GLY A 30 8.25 15.86 6.56
N THR A 31 7.06 15.37 6.96
CA THR A 31 6.85 14.63 8.20
C THR A 31 6.03 13.38 7.91
N GLY A 32 6.13 12.41 8.81
CA GLY A 32 5.36 11.18 8.74
C GLY A 32 6.22 9.95 8.59
N GLN A 33 5.57 8.84 8.35
CA GLN A 33 6.26 7.56 8.19
C GLN A 33 5.43 6.59 7.36
N ILE A 34 6.12 5.62 6.79
CA ILE A 34 5.54 4.53 6.02
C ILE A 34 5.90 3.23 6.74
N SER A 35 4.89 2.47 7.13
CA SER A 35 5.07 1.17 7.76
C SER A 35 4.60 0.08 6.82
N GLN A 36 5.37 -0.98 6.70
CA GLN A 36 5.06 -2.09 5.82
C GLN A 36 5.22 -3.41 6.58
N VAL A 37 4.23 -4.25 6.45
CA VAL A 37 4.22 -5.59 7.03
C VAL A 37 4.08 -6.60 5.91
N VAL A 38 5.01 -7.54 5.82
CA VAL A 38 4.93 -8.64 4.86
C VAL A 38 4.44 -9.88 5.59
N THR A 39 3.29 -10.40 5.17
CA THR A 39 2.71 -11.60 5.77
C THR A 39 3.46 -12.85 5.31
N LYS A 40 3.23 -13.94 6.01
CA LYS A 40 3.84 -15.23 5.69
C LYS A 40 3.49 -15.72 4.28
N GLN A 41 2.29 -15.39 3.79
CA GLN A 41 1.85 -15.76 2.45
C GLN A 41 2.29 -14.78 1.37
N GLY A 42 3.07 -13.78 1.73
CA GLY A 42 3.59 -12.80 0.78
C GLY A 42 2.68 -11.60 0.51
N ALA A 43 1.57 -11.49 1.21
CA ALA A 43 0.77 -10.27 1.14
C ALA A 43 1.52 -9.13 1.86
N VAL A 44 1.41 -7.93 1.31
CA VAL A 44 2.07 -6.76 1.85
C VAL A 44 1.01 -5.77 2.31
N VAL A 45 1.04 -5.41 3.59
CA VAL A 45 0.13 -4.41 4.17
C VAL A 45 0.97 -3.19 4.50
N SER A 46 0.57 -2.04 3.97
CA SER A 46 1.31 -0.80 4.18
C SER A 46 0.40 0.29 4.73
N ASP A 47 0.91 1.03 5.68
CA ASP A 47 0.29 2.24 6.23
C ASP A 47 1.16 3.43 5.86
N TRP A 48 0.55 4.44 5.25
CA TRP A 48 1.22 5.62 4.72
C TRP A 48 0.69 6.85 5.41
N LYS A 49 1.53 7.53 6.17
CA LYS A 49 1.21 8.81 6.80
C LYS A 49 2.27 9.81 6.37
N MET A 50 1.87 10.76 5.55
CA MET A 50 2.82 11.67 4.90
C MET A 50 2.27 13.08 4.85
N ASN A 51 3.14 14.04 5.11
CA ASN A 51 2.90 15.46 4.83
C ASN A 51 4.21 16.04 4.28
N TYR A 52 4.19 16.47 3.03
CA TYR A 52 5.36 17.03 2.37
C TYR A 52 5.34 18.55 2.43
N PHE A 53 6.49 19.17 2.57
CA PHE A 53 6.59 20.63 2.62
C PHE A 53 6.27 21.29 1.29
N SER A 54 6.52 20.61 0.19
CA SER A 54 6.21 21.06 -1.18
C SER A 54 5.76 19.87 -2.00
N ASP A 55 5.27 20.13 -3.22
CA ASP A 55 4.80 19.08 -4.11
C ASP A 55 5.90 18.05 -4.34
N MET A 56 5.54 16.78 -4.21
CA MET A 56 6.46 15.65 -4.32
C MET A 56 6.04 14.77 -5.48
N ASN A 57 6.87 14.73 -6.52
CA ASN A 57 6.67 13.85 -7.66
C ASN A 57 7.44 12.56 -7.42
N VAL A 58 6.73 11.44 -7.46
CA VAL A 58 7.34 10.12 -7.31
C VAL A 58 6.94 9.24 -8.48
N GLN A 59 7.81 8.30 -8.80
CA GLN A 59 7.55 7.31 -9.83
C GLN A 59 8.02 5.95 -9.33
N GLY A 60 7.33 4.92 -9.77
CA GLY A 60 7.69 3.57 -9.42
C GLY A 60 7.16 2.57 -10.41
N VAL A 61 7.79 1.42 -10.44
CA VAL A 61 7.36 0.31 -11.26
C VAL A 61 7.36 -0.96 -10.41
N SER A 62 6.30 -1.74 -10.52
CA SER A 62 6.28 -3.08 -9.94
C SER A 62 6.76 -4.07 -10.98
N CYS A 63 7.76 -4.88 -10.63
CA CYS A 63 8.28 -5.94 -11.50
C CYS A 63 7.36 -7.16 -11.52
N GLU A 64 6.38 -7.23 -10.63
CA GLU A 64 5.50 -8.37 -10.48
C GLU A 64 4.05 -7.97 -10.72
N ASP A 65 3.26 -8.94 -11.21
CA ASP A 65 1.81 -8.82 -11.22
C ASP A 65 1.29 -8.82 -9.79
N TYR A 66 0.40 -7.90 -9.48
CA TYR A 66 -0.23 -7.83 -8.17
C TYR A 66 -1.64 -7.25 -8.24
N ILE A 67 -2.45 -7.60 -7.26
CA ILE A 67 -3.73 -6.95 -7.00
C ILE A 67 -3.56 -6.11 -5.75
N GLN A 68 -4.01 -4.87 -5.80
CA GLN A 68 -3.88 -3.95 -4.69
C GLN A 68 -5.23 -3.37 -4.30
N LEU A 69 -5.49 -3.40 -2.99
CA LEU A 69 -6.59 -2.68 -2.35
C LEU A 69 -6.02 -1.41 -1.74
N LEU A 70 -6.58 -0.27 -2.06
CA LEU A 70 -6.13 1.02 -1.53
C LEU A 70 -7.28 1.71 -0.83
N PHE A 71 -7.03 2.20 0.37
CA PHE A 71 -7.99 2.93 1.19
C PHE A 71 -7.44 4.32 1.50
N CYS A 72 -8.25 5.35 1.28
CA CYS A 72 -7.88 6.74 1.55
C CYS A 72 -8.64 7.27 2.76
N PHE A 73 -7.92 7.64 3.81
CA PHE A 73 -8.53 8.09 5.07
C PHE A 73 -8.51 9.61 5.24
N ASN A 74 -7.73 10.32 4.45
CA ASN A 74 -7.63 11.78 4.53
C ASN A 74 -7.46 12.38 3.12
N ASP A 75 -6.52 13.29 2.91
CA ASP A 75 -6.35 13.92 1.60
C ASP A 75 -6.07 12.89 0.50
N GLY A 76 -6.68 13.07 -0.65
CA GLY A 76 -6.59 12.16 -1.79
C GLY A 76 -5.41 12.46 -2.71
N VAL A 77 -5.20 11.55 -3.67
CA VAL A 77 -4.12 11.64 -4.64
C VAL A 77 -4.59 11.12 -5.99
N SER A 78 -3.96 11.62 -7.04
CA SER A 78 -4.14 11.10 -8.40
C SER A 78 -2.82 10.52 -8.90
N TRP A 79 -2.91 9.50 -9.72
CA TRP A 79 -1.72 8.96 -10.37
C TRP A 79 -2.01 8.54 -11.80
N ASN A 80 -0.95 8.55 -12.60
CA ASN A 80 -0.99 8.14 -14.00
C ASN A 80 -0.18 6.87 -14.17
N ILE A 81 -0.69 5.96 -14.99
CA ILE A 81 -0.01 4.72 -15.34
C ILE A 81 0.51 4.89 -16.77
N ALA A 82 1.79 4.58 -16.99
CA ALA A 82 2.38 4.63 -18.33
C ALA A 82 1.59 3.77 -19.31
N ASP A 83 1.43 4.23 -20.54
CA ASP A 83 0.64 3.60 -21.59
C ASP A 83 -0.86 3.52 -21.34
N ALA A 84 -1.33 3.94 -20.18
CA ALA A 84 -2.74 4.10 -19.91
C ALA A 84 -3.16 5.54 -20.17
N ARG A 85 -4.26 5.72 -20.89
CA ARG A 85 -4.80 7.07 -21.17
C ARG A 85 -5.62 7.61 -20.01
N GLN A 86 -5.73 6.85 -18.93
CA GLN A 86 -6.55 7.22 -17.79
C GLN A 86 -5.67 7.52 -16.58
N SER A 87 -6.00 8.60 -15.89
CA SER A 87 -5.51 8.83 -14.55
C SER A 87 -6.47 8.16 -13.56
N VAL A 88 -5.91 7.64 -12.48
CA VAL A 88 -6.68 7.07 -11.38
C VAL A 88 -6.58 8.05 -10.22
N SER A 89 -7.70 8.28 -9.56
CA SER A 89 -7.71 9.15 -8.38
C SER A 89 -8.51 8.50 -7.25
N ILE A 90 -8.13 8.84 -6.04
CA ILE A 90 -8.83 8.40 -4.84
C ILE A 90 -8.96 9.58 -3.89
N GLN A 91 -10.11 9.71 -3.25
CA GLN A 91 -10.41 10.79 -2.32
C GLN A 91 -10.78 10.23 -0.96
N LYS A 92 -10.83 11.10 0.02
CA LYS A 92 -11.15 10.74 1.40
C LYS A 92 -12.41 9.89 1.48
N GLY A 93 -12.29 8.76 2.17
CA GLY A 93 -13.40 7.82 2.37
C GLY A 93 -13.58 6.83 1.23
N GLU A 94 -12.83 6.96 0.16
CA GLU A 94 -12.91 6.04 -0.97
C GLU A 94 -11.92 4.89 -0.83
N SER A 95 -12.22 3.81 -1.54
CA SER A 95 -11.32 2.68 -1.71
C SER A 95 -11.35 2.26 -3.18
N CYS A 96 -10.26 1.65 -3.62
CA CYS A 96 -10.19 1.12 -4.97
C CYS A 96 -9.40 -0.19 -5.00
N ILE A 97 -9.67 -0.96 -6.05
CA ILE A 97 -8.94 -2.19 -6.36
C ILE A 97 -8.34 -2.01 -7.73
N TYR A 98 -7.06 -2.30 -7.87
CA TYR A 98 -6.44 -2.28 -9.19
C TYR A 98 -5.34 -3.33 -9.31
N ARG A 99 -4.99 -3.64 -10.54
CA ARG A 99 -3.98 -4.62 -10.86
C ARG A 99 -2.76 -3.94 -11.47
N GLY A 100 -1.59 -4.20 -10.89
CA GLY A 100 -0.32 -3.75 -11.41
C GLY A 100 0.27 -4.76 -12.38
N HIS A 101 0.90 -4.27 -13.45
CA HIS A 101 1.44 -5.10 -14.55
C HIS A 101 2.87 -4.74 -14.91
N GLY A 102 3.67 -4.27 -13.96
CA GLY A 102 5.03 -3.85 -14.27
C GLY A 102 5.13 -2.56 -15.06
N LYS A 103 4.06 -1.77 -15.12
CA LYS A 103 4.05 -0.47 -15.77
C LYS A 103 4.49 0.62 -14.81
N MET A 104 5.12 1.65 -15.37
CA MET A 104 5.54 2.81 -14.59
C MET A 104 4.33 3.59 -14.11
N GLU A 105 4.29 3.92 -12.84
CA GLU A 105 3.27 4.77 -12.23
C GLU A 105 3.89 6.11 -11.82
N TYR A 106 3.17 7.18 -12.04
CA TYR A 106 3.58 8.55 -11.73
C TYR A 106 2.58 9.17 -10.78
N LEU A 107 3.05 9.61 -9.62
CA LEU A 107 2.22 10.23 -8.60
C LEU A 107 2.77 11.62 -8.27
N CYS A 108 1.85 12.53 -7.96
CA CYS A 108 2.20 13.82 -7.40
C CYS A 108 1.45 14.00 -6.08
N TYR A 109 2.19 14.06 -4.98
CA TYR A 109 1.64 14.41 -3.68
C TYR A 109 1.75 15.91 -3.51
N SER A 110 0.62 16.59 -3.40
CA SER A 110 0.59 18.04 -3.18
C SER A 110 1.20 18.38 -1.83
N GLY A 111 1.99 19.44 -1.80
CA GLY A 111 2.59 19.94 -0.57
C GLY A 111 1.56 20.41 0.43
N LYS A 112 1.88 20.28 1.72
CA LYS A 112 1.06 20.74 2.86
C LYS A 112 -0.30 20.05 2.97
N LYS A 113 -0.43 18.86 2.42
CA LYS A 113 -1.59 17.98 2.56
C LYS A 113 -1.26 16.84 3.49
N ASP A 114 -2.26 16.39 4.26
CA ASP A 114 -2.13 15.25 5.15
C ASP A 114 -2.62 13.99 4.47
N PHE A 115 -1.70 13.15 4.02
CA PHE A 115 -2.02 11.89 3.38
C PHE A 115 -2.05 10.77 4.40
N LEU A 116 -3.11 9.98 4.36
CA LEU A 116 -3.26 8.81 5.21
C LEU A 116 -3.89 7.70 4.38
N PHE A 117 -3.06 6.75 3.99
CA PHE A 117 -3.47 5.62 3.17
C PHE A 117 -3.16 4.30 3.85
N LYS A 118 -3.97 3.31 3.54
CA LYS A 118 -3.64 1.91 3.81
C LYS A 118 -3.76 1.15 2.51
N ASN A 119 -2.78 0.30 2.20
CA ASN A 119 -2.91 -0.59 1.07
C ASN A 119 -2.58 -2.04 1.44
N ILE A 120 -3.22 -2.95 0.73
CA ILE A 120 -2.97 -4.39 0.85
C ILE A 120 -2.67 -4.88 -0.56
N LYS A 121 -1.49 -5.48 -0.73
CA LYS A 121 -0.98 -5.91 -2.02
C LYS A 121 -0.84 -7.43 -2.00
N PHE A 122 -1.44 -8.07 -2.99
CA PHE A 122 -1.39 -9.53 -3.16
C PHE A 122 -0.67 -9.87 -4.47
N PRO A 123 0.39 -10.68 -4.43
CA PRO A 123 1.01 -11.17 -5.67
C PRO A 123 0.03 -12.03 -6.46
N CYS A 124 -0.20 -11.70 -7.73
CA CYS A 124 -1.15 -12.43 -8.58
C CYS A 124 -0.82 -13.91 -8.77
N PRO A 125 0.46 -14.32 -8.99
CA PRO A 125 0.77 -15.74 -9.15
C PRO A 125 0.31 -16.60 -7.98
N ASN A 126 0.46 -16.12 -6.76
CA ASN A 126 0.04 -16.83 -5.55
C ASN A 126 -1.47 -16.77 -5.34
N PHE A 127 -2.10 -15.71 -5.79
CA PHE A 127 -3.53 -15.53 -5.68
C PHE A 127 -4.29 -16.42 -6.68
N VAL A 128 -3.81 -16.48 -7.92
CA VAL A 128 -4.47 -17.23 -9.01
C VAL A 128 -4.31 -18.73 -8.84
N THR A 129 -3.16 -19.20 -8.39
CA THR A 129 -2.89 -20.65 -8.26
C THR A 129 -3.70 -21.32 -7.15
N LYS A 130 -4.33 -20.58 -6.28
CA LYS A 130 -5.19 -21.13 -5.20
C LYS A 130 -6.65 -21.28 -5.61
N PHE A 131 -6.98 -20.87 -6.79
CA PHE A 131 -8.30 -21.05 -7.35
C PHE A 131 -8.27 -22.01 -8.52
#